data_26c278a5e2cf565be28e6e6b2bcfd98e
#
_entry.id   26c278a5e2cf565be28e6e6b2bcfd98e
#
_cell.length_a   1.000
_cell.length_b   1.000
_cell.length_c   1.000
_cell.angle_alpha   90.00
_cell.angle_beta   90.00
_cell.angle_gamma   90.00
#
_symmetry.space_group_name_H-M   'P 1'
#
loop_
_entity.id
_entity.type
_entity.pdbx_description
1 polymer ?
#
loop_
_entity_poly.entity_id
_entity_poly.type
_entity_poly.pdbx_seq_one_letter_code
_entity_poly.pdbx_strand_id
1 'polypeptide(L)'
;MRYRALGRTGLTVSEIGLGAWFIGGMYGDVPLDDARAIIKRALDLGVNTFDTADVYGNGLSERVLGEELRGYDVNVFTKVGYNIYQREGGKVSQTFNPSYIRYAVSKSIERLGRRVNLLQLHNPPLNVIRDWEVHSALINLVKDGYVEHVGVALGPEVNVLNEGLAAIKEGYESIMFVFNALEQEPGRALIRAGVEGGVGLITRVPHASNVLTNNFTQSFPPSDHRSLRRRDWLIKAKAIVDEYVKPISDQLGITLSQLALKFVLSYPVSTVIVTVTSVKELEEYVEAVDGGYLSPRVLGDLERLYDELISIRLSQ
;
A
#
# COMPACT_ATOMS: atom_id res chain seq x y z
N MET A 1 18.93 -0.63 -4.12
CA MET A 1 17.67 -1.12 -3.47
C MET A 1 18.03 -2.07 -2.34
N ARG A 2 17.32 -2.03 -1.20
CA ARG A 2 17.43 -3.00 -0.10
C ARG A 2 16.17 -3.88 -0.06
N TYR A 3 16.31 -5.05 0.57
CA TYR A 3 15.26 -6.06 0.62
C TYR A 3 15.03 -6.54 2.05
N ARG A 4 13.79 -6.94 2.35
CA ARG A 4 13.38 -7.49 3.64
C ARG A 4 12.52 -8.75 3.43
N ALA A 5 12.43 -9.59 4.45
CA ALA A 5 11.49 -10.70 4.45
C ALA A 5 10.04 -10.19 4.62
N LEU A 6 9.10 -10.79 3.90
CA LEU A 6 7.67 -10.57 4.10
C LEU A 6 7.16 -11.49 5.22
N GLY A 7 7.39 -11.11 6.47
CA GLY A 7 7.04 -11.95 7.60
C GLY A 7 7.62 -13.36 7.48
N ARG A 8 6.77 -14.37 7.75
CA ARG A 8 7.12 -15.80 7.66
C ARG A 8 6.81 -16.46 6.30
N THR A 9 6.43 -15.70 5.28
CA THR A 9 6.07 -16.23 3.94
C THR A 9 7.25 -16.84 3.19
N GLY A 10 8.48 -16.45 3.51
CA GLY A 10 9.66 -16.78 2.73
C GLY A 10 9.92 -15.86 1.55
N LEU A 11 8.99 -14.98 1.19
CA LEU A 11 9.20 -13.99 0.14
C LEU A 11 10.18 -12.91 0.59
N THR A 12 11.08 -12.54 -0.31
CA THR A 12 11.97 -11.40 -0.17
C THR A 12 11.43 -10.24 -1.01
N VAL A 13 11.12 -9.11 -0.37
CA VAL A 13 10.50 -7.94 -0.98
C VAL A 13 11.42 -6.72 -0.93
N SER A 14 11.40 -5.89 -1.96
CA SER A 14 12.10 -4.60 -1.94
C SER A 14 11.48 -3.67 -0.89
N GLU A 15 12.31 -2.87 -0.21
CA GLU A 15 11.81 -1.91 0.80
C GLU A 15 10.81 -0.91 0.22
N ILE A 16 11.00 -0.53 -1.06
CA ILE A 16 10.03 0.22 -1.86
C ILE A 16 9.35 -0.76 -2.81
N GLY A 17 8.03 -0.91 -2.69
CA GLY A 17 7.19 -1.62 -3.65
C GLY A 17 6.41 -0.63 -4.51
N LEU A 18 6.18 -0.95 -5.78
CA LEU A 18 5.40 -0.12 -6.70
C LEU A 18 3.92 -0.48 -6.64
N GLY A 19 3.09 0.45 -6.20
CA GLY A 19 1.64 0.36 -6.28
C GLY A 19 1.15 0.82 -7.65
N ALA A 20 0.50 -0.07 -8.39
CA ALA A 20 0.05 0.17 -9.76
C ALA A 20 -1.34 0.84 -9.85
N TRP A 21 -1.72 1.61 -8.83
CA TRP A 21 -3.00 2.29 -8.77
C TRP A 21 -3.15 3.45 -9.75
N PHE A 22 -2.03 4.02 -10.19
CA PHE A 22 -2.00 5.04 -11.25
C PHE A 22 -2.47 4.50 -12.62
N ILE A 23 -2.45 3.18 -12.83
CA ILE A 23 -2.94 2.56 -14.06
C ILE A 23 -4.47 2.49 -14.00
N GLY A 24 -5.14 3.21 -14.88
CA GLY A 24 -6.61 3.26 -14.92
C GLY A 24 -7.22 4.53 -14.34
N GLY A 25 -6.41 5.57 -14.08
CA GLY A 25 -6.87 6.93 -13.79
C GLY A 25 -7.37 7.16 -12.37
N MET A 26 -7.07 6.25 -11.43
CA MET A 26 -7.48 6.39 -10.03
C MET A 26 -6.46 7.16 -9.16
N TYR A 27 -5.29 7.47 -9.72
CA TYR A 27 -4.22 8.24 -9.06
C TYR A 27 -3.49 9.07 -10.11
N GLY A 28 -4.02 10.26 -10.38
CA GLY A 28 -3.59 11.08 -11.50
C GLY A 28 -4.06 10.53 -12.86
N ASP A 29 -3.79 11.31 -13.89
CA ASP A 29 -4.02 10.91 -15.29
C ASP A 29 -2.66 10.55 -15.90
N VAL A 30 -2.27 9.29 -15.76
CA VAL A 30 -0.98 8.78 -16.27
C VAL A 30 -1.24 8.01 -17.57
N PRO A 31 -0.72 8.48 -18.70
CA PRO A 31 -0.80 7.76 -19.97
C PRO A 31 -0.19 6.36 -19.87
N LEU A 32 -0.73 5.39 -20.62
CA LEU A 32 -0.25 4.00 -20.53
C LEU A 32 1.23 3.84 -20.88
N ASP A 33 1.75 4.62 -21.82
CA ASP A 33 3.17 4.57 -22.18
C ASP A 33 4.05 5.07 -21.04
N ASP A 34 3.63 6.11 -20.32
CA ASP A 34 4.31 6.59 -19.11
C ASP A 34 4.21 5.57 -17.98
N ALA A 35 3.05 4.92 -17.83
CA ALA A 35 2.87 3.84 -16.86
C ALA A 35 3.83 2.67 -17.13
N ARG A 36 3.99 2.26 -18.39
CA ARG A 36 4.96 1.24 -18.80
C ARG A 36 6.40 1.68 -18.53
N ALA A 37 6.72 2.94 -18.81
CA ALA A 37 8.06 3.50 -18.52
C ALA A 37 8.36 3.48 -17.01
N ILE A 38 7.37 3.81 -16.15
CA ILE A 38 7.49 3.72 -14.68
C ILE A 38 7.78 2.28 -14.26
N ILE A 39 7.05 1.29 -14.77
CA ILE A 39 7.25 -0.13 -14.42
C ILE A 39 8.65 -0.60 -14.84
N LYS A 40 9.07 -0.31 -16.06
CA LYS A 40 10.42 -0.67 -16.56
C LYS A 40 11.50 -0.02 -15.68
N ARG A 41 11.33 1.26 -15.36
CA ARG A 41 12.30 1.94 -14.52
C ARG A 41 12.34 1.37 -13.10
N ALA A 42 11.20 0.94 -12.54
CA ALA A 42 11.16 0.26 -11.26
C ALA A 42 11.98 -1.03 -11.27
N LEU A 43 11.86 -1.84 -12.32
CA LEU A 43 12.68 -3.04 -12.52
C LEU A 43 14.18 -2.71 -12.59
N ASP A 44 14.57 -1.68 -13.36
CA ASP A 44 15.97 -1.23 -13.48
C ASP A 44 16.55 -0.76 -12.15
N LEU A 45 15.71 -0.18 -11.28
CA LEU A 45 16.09 0.28 -9.94
C LEU A 45 16.09 -0.84 -8.88
N GLY A 46 15.77 -2.08 -9.29
CA GLY A 46 15.74 -3.25 -8.41
C GLY A 46 14.48 -3.37 -7.56
N VAL A 47 13.38 -2.69 -7.91
CA VAL A 47 12.08 -2.95 -7.30
C VAL A 47 11.63 -4.34 -7.74
N ASN A 48 11.38 -5.23 -6.78
CA ASN A 48 10.89 -6.58 -7.04
C ASN A 48 9.48 -6.85 -6.51
N THR A 49 8.77 -5.81 -6.04
CA THR A 49 7.44 -5.94 -5.43
C THR A 49 6.47 -4.98 -6.10
N PHE A 50 5.43 -5.54 -6.72
CA PHE A 50 4.41 -4.82 -7.48
C PHE A 50 3.04 -5.13 -6.89
N ASP A 51 2.32 -4.09 -6.45
CA ASP A 51 1.00 -4.20 -5.83
C ASP A 51 -0.09 -3.66 -6.75
N THR A 52 -1.12 -4.46 -7.01
CA THR A 52 -2.27 -4.12 -7.83
C THR A 52 -3.59 -4.58 -7.18
N ALA A 53 -4.69 -4.51 -7.92
CA ALA A 53 -5.99 -5.08 -7.59
C ALA A 53 -6.82 -5.28 -8.87
N ASP A 54 -7.76 -6.22 -8.83
CA ASP A 54 -8.71 -6.48 -9.92
C ASP A 54 -9.56 -5.24 -10.26
N VAL A 55 -9.89 -4.44 -9.25
CA VAL A 55 -10.71 -3.22 -9.41
C VAL A 55 -9.94 -2.05 -10.07
N TYR A 56 -8.61 -2.06 -10.08
CA TYR A 56 -7.81 -0.97 -10.66
C TYR A 56 -7.94 -0.94 -12.18
N GLY A 57 -8.64 0.10 -12.68
CA GLY A 57 -8.98 0.21 -14.09
C GLY A 57 -9.80 -1.00 -14.62
N ASN A 58 -10.59 -1.68 -13.75
CA ASN A 58 -11.33 -2.90 -14.11
C ASN A 58 -10.42 -3.99 -14.72
N GLY A 59 -9.34 -4.30 -14.06
CA GLY A 59 -8.36 -5.29 -14.48
C GLY A 59 -7.31 -4.77 -15.48
N LEU A 60 -7.36 -3.50 -15.88
CA LEU A 60 -6.34 -2.92 -16.76
C LEU A 60 -4.96 -2.96 -16.11
N SER A 61 -4.89 -2.60 -14.82
CA SER A 61 -3.63 -2.61 -14.05
C SER A 61 -2.99 -4.00 -14.03
N GLU A 62 -3.77 -5.06 -13.80
CA GLU A 62 -3.26 -6.43 -13.83
C GLU A 62 -2.79 -6.86 -15.22
N ARG A 63 -3.49 -6.47 -16.32
CA ARG A 63 -3.03 -6.76 -17.67
C ARG A 63 -1.70 -6.09 -18.00
N VAL A 64 -1.58 -4.80 -17.69
CA VAL A 64 -0.34 -4.05 -17.95
C VAL A 64 0.83 -4.63 -17.15
N LEU A 65 0.63 -4.95 -15.87
CA LEU A 65 1.66 -5.63 -15.08
C LEU A 65 2.00 -7.00 -15.64
N GLY A 66 1.00 -7.80 -16.07
CA GLY A 66 1.23 -9.11 -16.66
C GLY A 66 2.07 -9.05 -17.96
N GLU A 67 1.87 -8.01 -18.76
CA GLU A 67 2.67 -7.77 -19.96
C GLU A 67 4.10 -7.34 -19.63
N GLU A 68 4.27 -6.31 -18.78
CA GLU A 68 5.58 -5.70 -18.49
C GLU A 68 6.46 -6.55 -17.57
N LEU A 69 5.88 -7.37 -16.69
CA LEU A 69 6.61 -8.23 -15.76
C LEU A 69 6.87 -9.65 -16.30
N ARG A 70 6.54 -9.91 -17.57
CA ARG A 70 6.74 -11.22 -18.19
C ARG A 70 8.24 -11.57 -18.23
N GLY A 71 8.60 -12.72 -17.66
CA GLY A 71 9.99 -13.21 -17.62
C GLY A 71 10.84 -12.62 -16.50
N TYR A 72 10.32 -11.71 -15.68
CA TYR A 72 11.01 -11.20 -14.51
C TYR A 72 10.63 -12.01 -13.26
N ASP A 73 11.63 -12.29 -12.44
CA ASP A 73 11.47 -12.92 -11.11
C ASP A 73 11.16 -11.83 -10.08
N VAL A 74 9.87 -11.52 -9.94
CA VAL A 74 9.37 -10.46 -9.07
C VAL A 74 8.11 -10.90 -8.35
N ASN A 75 7.81 -10.29 -7.22
CA ASN A 75 6.61 -10.51 -6.43
C ASN A 75 5.45 -9.66 -6.98
N VAL A 76 4.33 -10.31 -7.31
CA VAL A 76 3.10 -9.65 -7.69
C VAL A 76 2.04 -9.89 -6.63
N PHE A 77 1.55 -8.80 -6.04
CA PHE A 77 0.47 -8.78 -5.08
C PHE A 77 -0.80 -8.25 -5.75
N THR A 78 -1.92 -8.95 -5.58
CA THR A 78 -3.22 -8.45 -6.05
C THR A 78 -4.27 -8.59 -4.97
N LYS A 79 -5.44 -8.01 -5.21
CA LYS A 79 -6.52 -7.96 -4.23
C LYS A 79 -7.84 -8.32 -4.88
N VAL A 80 -8.72 -8.95 -4.09
CA VAL A 80 -10.10 -9.29 -4.47
C VAL A 80 -11.08 -8.86 -3.39
N GLY A 81 -12.31 -8.60 -3.78
CA GLY A 81 -13.37 -8.22 -2.84
C GLY A 81 -14.34 -7.18 -3.41
N TYR A 82 -14.00 -6.51 -4.49
CA TYR A 82 -14.89 -5.62 -5.21
C TYR A 82 -15.39 -6.29 -6.50
N ASN A 83 -16.72 -6.46 -6.63
CA ASN A 83 -17.31 -7.15 -7.78
C ASN A 83 -17.33 -6.26 -9.03
N ILE A 84 -16.26 -6.36 -9.83
CA ILE A 84 -16.13 -5.62 -11.09
C ILE A 84 -16.91 -6.26 -12.24
N TYR A 85 -17.39 -7.50 -12.08
CA TYR A 85 -18.07 -8.28 -13.12
C TYR A 85 -19.59 -8.08 -13.12
N GLN A 86 -20.16 -7.68 -11.98
CA GLN A 86 -21.58 -7.36 -11.85
C GLN A 86 -21.72 -6.00 -11.14
N ARG A 87 -22.22 -5.01 -11.86
CA ARG A 87 -22.41 -3.65 -11.35
C ARG A 87 -23.88 -3.38 -11.13
N GLU A 88 -24.26 -3.12 -9.90
CA GLU A 88 -25.62 -2.67 -9.57
C GLU A 88 -25.70 -1.15 -9.69
N GLY A 89 -26.55 -0.64 -10.60
CA GLY A 89 -26.66 0.80 -10.84
C GLY A 89 -25.33 1.49 -11.25
N GLY A 90 -24.42 0.76 -11.91
CA GLY A 90 -23.10 1.28 -12.30
C GLY A 90 -22.05 1.32 -11.18
N LYS A 91 -22.41 1.00 -9.94
CA LYS A 91 -21.49 0.96 -8.80
C LYS A 91 -20.90 -0.44 -8.60
N VAL A 92 -19.65 -0.46 -8.12
CA VAL A 92 -18.96 -1.68 -7.71
C VAL A 92 -19.31 -1.96 -6.26
N SER A 93 -19.90 -3.11 -5.96
CA SER A 93 -20.18 -3.57 -4.59
C SER A 93 -19.08 -4.47 -4.08
N GLN A 94 -18.93 -4.57 -2.75
CA GLN A 94 -18.06 -5.58 -2.14
C GLN A 94 -18.75 -6.94 -2.04
N THR A 95 -18.01 -8.00 -2.33
CA THR A 95 -18.43 -9.39 -2.07
C THR A 95 -17.22 -10.26 -1.77
N PHE A 96 -17.35 -11.08 -0.72
CA PHE A 96 -16.33 -12.02 -0.27
C PHE A 96 -16.85 -13.45 -0.29
N ASN A 97 -17.91 -13.72 -1.07
CA ASN A 97 -18.41 -15.08 -1.23
C ASN A 97 -17.30 -15.99 -1.80
N PRO A 98 -17.08 -17.20 -1.24
CA PRO A 98 -16.05 -18.13 -1.67
C PRO A 98 -16.04 -18.43 -3.18
N SER A 99 -17.20 -18.60 -3.80
CA SER A 99 -17.30 -18.86 -5.24
C SER A 99 -16.89 -17.64 -6.07
N TYR A 100 -17.25 -16.42 -5.61
CA TYR A 100 -16.81 -15.19 -6.23
C TYR A 100 -15.28 -15.00 -6.12
N ILE A 101 -14.71 -15.21 -4.93
CA ILE A 101 -13.25 -15.11 -4.71
C ILE A 101 -12.52 -16.02 -5.70
N ARG A 102 -12.92 -17.30 -5.80
CA ARG A 102 -12.30 -18.25 -6.75
C ARG A 102 -12.42 -17.76 -8.21
N TYR A 103 -13.60 -17.28 -8.60
CA TYR A 103 -13.83 -16.73 -9.94
C TYR A 103 -12.95 -15.50 -10.20
N ALA A 104 -12.95 -14.51 -9.30
CA ALA A 104 -12.19 -13.28 -9.46
C ALA A 104 -10.68 -13.55 -9.54
N VAL A 105 -10.15 -14.45 -8.70
CA VAL A 105 -8.74 -14.87 -8.73
C VAL A 105 -8.37 -15.54 -10.05
N SER A 106 -9.23 -16.43 -10.59
CA SER A 106 -8.96 -17.04 -11.90
C SER A 106 -8.83 -15.96 -13.00
N LYS A 107 -9.67 -14.92 -12.94
CA LYS A 107 -9.60 -13.79 -13.88
C LYS A 107 -8.38 -12.90 -13.65
N SER A 108 -7.93 -12.73 -12.41
CA SER A 108 -6.68 -12.02 -12.11
C SER A 108 -5.48 -12.75 -12.69
N ILE A 109 -5.42 -14.07 -12.54
CA ILE A 109 -4.34 -14.91 -13.11
C ILE A 109 -4.35 -14.87 -14.64
N GLU A 110 -5.54 -14.92 -15.28
CA GLU A 110 -5.65 -14.75 -16.75
C GLU A 110 -5.07 -13.41 -17.20
N ARG A 111 -5.33 -12.31 -16.48
CA ARG A 111 -4.83 -10.97 -16.81
C ARG A 111 -3.33 -10.81 -16.53
N LEU A 112 -2.85 -11.32 -15.41
CA LEU A 112 -1.45 -11.27 -15.03
C LEU A 112 -0.57 -12.25 -15.82
N GLY A 113 -1.14 -13.32 -16.37
CA GLY A 113 -0.40 -14.37 -17.09
C GLY A 113 0.59 -15.14 -16.21
N ARG A 114 0.42 -15.07 -14.87
CA ARG A 114 1.31 -15.71 -13.89
C ARG A 114 0.59 -15.99 -12.59
N ARG A 115 1.16 -16.87 -11.77
CA ARG A 115 0.76 -17.12 -10.39
C ARG A 115 0.92 -15.84 -9.56
N VAL A 116 0.03 -15.63 -8.60
CA VAL A 116 0.06 -14.50 -7.67
C VAL A 116 0.88 -14.87 -6.43
N ASN A 117 1.86 -14.06 -6.06
CA ASN A 117 2.67 -14.33 -4.87
C ASN A 117 1.92 -14.01 -3.58
N LEU A 118 1.10 -12.93 -3.57
CA LEU A 118 0.26 -12.60 -2.43
C LEU A 118 -1.13 -12.15 -2.89
N LEU A 119 -2.15 -12.90 -2.49
CA LEU A 119 -3.55 -12.50 -2.65
C LEU A 119 -4.05 -11.84 -1.36
N GLN A 120 -4.63 -10.65 -1.47
CA GLN A 120 -5.17 -9.93 -0.33
C GLN A 120 -6.69 -9.74 -0.44
N LEU A 121 -7.42 -9.91 0.66
CA LEU A 121 -8.80 -9.41 0.76
C LEU A 121 -8.78 -7.87 0.74
N HIS A 122 -9.59 -7.25 -0.10
CA HIS A 122 -9.57 -5.81 -0.35
C HIS A 122 -10.55 -5.06 0.55
N ASN A 123 -10.05 -4.44 1.62
CA ASN A 123 -10.81 -3.72 2.64
C ASN A 123 -11.96 -4.55 3.26
N PRO A 124 -11.72 -5.79 3.70
CA PRO A 124 -12.77 -6.62 4.28
C PRO A 124 -13.22 -6.08 5.63
N PRO A 125 -14.52 -6.15 5.96
CA PRO A 125 -14.98 -5.88 7.30
C PRO A 125 -14.59 -7.03 8.27
N LEU A 126 -14.63 -6.76 9.58
CA LEU A 126 -14.19 -7.69 10.62
C LEU A 126 -14.85 -9.07 10.56
N ASN A 127 -16.15 -9.13 10.26
CA ASN A 127 -16.88 -10.38 10.13
C ASN A 127 -16.37 -11.24 8.97
N VAL A 128 -15.93 -10.65 7.86
CA VAL A 128 -15.34 -11.37 6.72
C VAL A 128 -13.96 -11.92 7.08
N ILE A 129 -13.13 -11.15 7.80
CA ILE A 129 -11.80 -11.59 8.25
C ILE A 129 -11.92 -12.84 9.14
N ARG A 130 -12.96 -12.91 9.98
CA ARG A 130 -13.24 -14.04 10.89
C ARG A 130 -14.06 -15.16 10.27
N ASP A 131 -14.48 -15.01 9.02
CA ASP A 131 -15.30 -16.01 8.34
C ASP A 131 -14.43 -17.19 7.90
N TRP A 132 -14.68 -18.35 8.49
CA TRP A 132 -13.92 -19.57 8.19
C TRP A 132 -14.15 -20.08 6.76
N GLU A 133 -15.31 -19.82 6.14
CA GLU A 133 -15.58 -20.22 4.76
C GLU A 133 -14.72 -19.38 3.78
N VAL A 134 -14.61 -18.07 4.04
CA VAL A 134 -13.73 -17.18 3.31
C VAL A 134 -12.27 -17.61 3.47
N HIS A 135 -11.83 -17.83 4.71
CA HIS A 135 -10.46 -18.26 4.98
C HIS A 135 -10.14 -19.62 4.32
N SER A 136 -11.04 -20.58 4.43
CA SER A 136 -10.90 -21.89 3.79
C SER A 136 -10.82 -21.79 2.25
N ALA A 137 -11.60 -20.89 1.65
CA ALA A 137 -11.54 -20.66 0.21
C ALA A 137 -10.15 -20.11 -0.22
N LEU A 138 -9.58 -19.19 0.55
CA LEU A 138 -8.24 -18.66 0.30
C LEU A 138 -7.17 -19.75 0.44
N ILE A 139 -7.21 -20.56 1.49
CA ILE A 139 -6.28 -21.68 1.70
C ILE A 139 -6.39 -22.72 0.57
N ASN A 140 -7.60 -22.97 0.06
CA ASN A 140 -7.77 -23.86 -1.08
C ASN A 140 -7.13 -23.29 -2.37
N LEU A 141 -7.17 -21.97 -2.59
CA LEU A 141 -6.46 -21.33 -3.69
C LEU A 141 -4.93 -21.51 -3.59
N VAL A 142 -4.39 -21.50 -2.37
CA VAL A 142 -2.96 -21.81 -2.13
C VAL A 142 -2.69 -23.28 -2.47
N LYS A 143 -3.47 -24.22 -1.95
CA LYS A 143 -3.32 -25.66 -2.21
C LYS A 143 -3.44 -26.01 -3.70
N ASP A 144 -4.35 -25.36 -4.40
CA ASP A 144 -4.57 -25.54 -5.85
C ASP A 144 -3.48 -24.87 -6.69
N GLY A 145 -2.54 -24.12 -6.09
CA GLY A 145 -1.42 -23.47 -6.76
C GLY A 145 -1.76 -22.18 -7.51
N TYR A 146 -2.93 -21.60 -7.29
CA TYR A 146 -3.32 -20.32 -7.88
C TYR A 146 -2.57 -19.14 -7.28
N VAL A 147 -2.37 -19.15 -5.96
CA VAL A 147 -1.64 -18.13 -5.23
C VAL A 147 -0.59 -18.79 -4.30
N GLU A 148 0.39 -18.02 -3.84
CA GLU A 148 1.40 -18.55 -2.91
C GLU A 148 1.03 -18.28 -1.46
N HIS A 149 0.59 -17.04 -1.19
CA HIS A 149 0.29 -16.54 0.15
C HIS A 149 -1.00 -15.76 0.16
N VAL A 150 -1.60 -15.63 1.36
CA VAL A 150 -2.84 -14.90 1.57
C VAL A 150 -2.70 -13.85 2.67
N GLY A 151 -3.32 -12.70 2.46
CA GLY A 151 -3.25 -11.57 3.37
C GLY A 151 -4.50 -10.71 3.35
N VAL A 152 -4.43 -9.59 4.07
CA VAL A 152 -5.52 -8.62 4.17
C VAL A 152 -5.00 -7.22 3.89
N ALA A 153 -5.55 -6.54 2.90
CA ALA A 153 -5.42 -5.09 2.74
C ALA A 153 -6.54 -4.42 3.54
N LEU A 154 -6.19 -3.84 4.69
CA LEU A 154 -7.13 -3.18 5.58
C LEU A 154 -7.74 -1.93 4.96
N GLY A 155 -8.92 -1.52 5.41
CA GLY A 155 -9.60 -0.33 4.94
C GLY A 155 -8.81 0.98 5.18
N PRO A 156 -9.20 2.07 4.51
CA PRO A 156 -8.55 3.37 4.69
C PRO A 156 -9.04 4.11 5.95
N GLU A 157 -10.01 3.56 6.65
CA GLU A 157 -10.64 4.21 7.79
C GLU A 157 -9.82 4.08 9.07
N VAL A 158 -10.05 5.01 9.99
CA VAL A 158 -9.27 5.18 11.23
C VAL A 158 -9.40 4.00 12.20
N ASN A 159 -10.35 3.08 11.98
CA ASN A 159 -10.65 2.00 12.95
C ASN A 159 -10.26 0.61 12.46
N VAL A 160 -9.09 0.47 11.85
CA VAL A 160 -8.60 -0.80 11.32
C VAL A 160 -7.80 -1.64 12.35
N LEU A 161 -7.70 -1.21 13.60
CA LEU A 161 -6.97 -1.94 14.63
C LEU A 161 -7.58 -3.33 14.87
N ASN A 162 -8.88 -3.39 15.05
CA ASN A 162 -9.57 -4.65 15.31
C ASN A 162 -9.49 -5.61 14.13
N GLU A 163 -9.62 -5.10 12.90
CA GLU A 163 -9.47 -5.85 11.66
C GLU A 163 -8.04 -6.38 11.51
N GLY A 164 -7.04 -5.55 11.78
CA GLY A 164 -5.63 -5.96 11.70
C GLY A 164 -5.26 -7.01 12.75
N LEU A 165 -5.67 -6.82 14.01
CA LEU A 165 -5.46 -7.81 15.08
C LEU A 165 -6.21 -9.12 14.80
N ALA A 166 -7.42 -9.05 14.24
CA ALA A 166 -8.15 -10.24 13.82
C ALA A 166 -7.41 -10.98 12.70
N ALA A 167 -6.95 -10.27 11.67
CA ALA A 167 -6.19 -10.88 10.57
C ALA A 167 -4.94 -11.62 11.07
N ILE A 168 -4.18 -11.01 12.00
CA ILE A 168 -3.01 -11.65 12.62
C ILE A 168 -3.45 -12.93 13.39
N LYS A 169 -4.52 -12.83 14.18
CA LYS A 169 -5.03 -13.95 15.00
C LYS A 169 -5.57 -15.10 14.15
N GLU A 170 -6.29 -14.79 13.08
CA GLU A 170 -6.89 -15.81 12.18
C GLU A 170 -5.84 -16.44 11.23
N GLY A 171 -4.57 -16.03 11.31
CA GLY A 171 -3.46 -16.68 10.60
C GLY A 171 -3.21 -16.18 9.18
N TYR A 172 -3.73 -15.02 8.80
CA TYR A 172 -3.31 -14.38 7.55
C TYR A 172 -1.81 -14.05 7.59
N GLU A 173 -1.13 -14.26 6.47
CA GLU A 173 0.34 -14.19 6.40
C GLU A 173 0.86 -12.76 6.24
N SER A 174 -0.01 -11.81 5.81
CA SER A 174 0.32 -10.39 5.73
C SER A 174 -0.87 -9.49 6.02
N ILE A 175 -0.57 -8.28 6.50
CA ILE A 175 -1.52 -7.17 6.57
C ILE A 175 -0.94 -5.95 5.86
N MET A 176 -1.81 -5.24 5.10
CA MET A 176 -1.48 -3.95 4.50
C MET A 176 -2.33 -2.86 5.14
N PHE A 177 -1.70 -1.77 5.57
CA PHE A 177 -2.37 -0.67 6.27
C PHE A 177 -1.75 0.70 5.95
N VAL A 178 -2.49 1.79 6.24
CA VAL A 178 -1.99 3.15 6.13
C VAL A 178 -1.02 3.43 7.28
N PHE A 179 0.17 3.92 6.95
CA PHE A 179 1.15 4.35 7.94
C PHE A 179 2.06 5.43 7.38
N ASN A 180 2.10 6.58 8.03
CA ASN A 180 2.97 7.70 7.67
C ASN A 180 3.17 8.62 8.89
N ALA A 181 4.01 9.66 8.76
CA ALA A 181 4.34 10.55 9.86
C ALA A 181 3.15 11.34 10.43
N LEU A 182 2.06 11.51 9.66
CA LEU A 182 0.84 12.23 10.08
C LEU A 182 -0.27 11.28 10.56
N GLU A 183 -0.19 9.98 10.25
CA GLU A 183 -1.18 8.95 10.56
C GLU A 183 -0.44 7.73 11.13
N GLN A 184 0.02 7.85 12.39
CA GLN A 184 0.86 6.83 13.01
C GLN A 184 0.03 5.76 13.73
N GLU A 185 -1.14 6.09 14.29
CA GLU A 185 -2.03 5.11 14.90
C GLU A 185 -3.23 4.82 13.97
N PRO A 186 -3.69 3.56 13.93
CA PRO A 186 -3.24 2.40 14.72
C PRO A 186 -2.00 1.67 14.17
N GLY A 187 -1.28 2.24 13.20
CA GLY A 187 -0.15 1.60 12.52
C GLY A 187 0.94 1.15 13.49
N ARG A 188 1.33 1.96 14.49
CA ARG A 188 2.34 1.57 15.50
C ARG A 188 1.90 0.34 16.31
N ALA A 189 0.61 0.25 16.65
CA ALA A 189 0.07 -0.90 17.35
C ALA A 189 0.05 -2.16 16.46
N LEU A 190 -0.32 -2.01 15.18
CA LEU A 190 -0.33 -3.10 14.22
C LEU A 190 1.09 -3.60 13.90
N ILE A 191 2.08 -2.71 13.85
CA ILE A 191 3.49 -3.09 13.66
C ILE A 191 3.96 -3.96 14.83
N ARG A 192 3.70 -3.55 16.07
CA ARG A 192 4.07 -4.37 17.25
C ARG A 192 3.44 -5.75 17.20
N ALA A 193 2.12 -5.82 17.01
CA ALA A 193 1.39 -7.09 16.95
C ALA A 193 1.83 -7.97 15.77
N GLY A 194 2.10 -7.37 14.62
CA GLY A 194 2.53 -8.11 13.43
C GLY A 194 3.94 -8.66 13.54
N VAL A 195 4.86 -7.93 14.17
CA VAL A 195 6.21 -8.44 14.48
C VAL A 195 6.14 -9.63 15.44
N GLU A 196 5.36 -9.51 16.52
CA GLU A 196 5.14 -10.61 17.48
C GLU A 196 4.48 -11.84 16.80
N GLY A 197 3.53 -11.61 15.90
CA GLY A 197 2.87 -12.67 15.12
C GLY A 197 3.67 -13.22 13.93
N GLY A 198 4.84 -12.64 13.61
CA GLY A 198 5.63 -13.01 12.43
C GLY A 198 4.92 -12.74 11.10
N VAL A 199 4.01 -11.78 11.05
CA VAL A 199 3.17 -11.44 9.90
C VAL A 199 3.91 -10.42 9.00
N GLY A 200 3.78 -10.55 7.68
CA GLY A 200 4.29 -9.59 6.72
C GLY A 200 3.58 -8.24 6.85
N LEU A 201 4.36 -7.18 7.09
CA LEU A 201 3.85 -5.83 7.30
C LEU A 201 4.06 -4.99 6.04
N ILE A 202 2.97 -4.70 5.35
CA ILE A 202 2.96 -3.87 4.15
C ILE A 202 2.33 -2.53 4.51
N THR A 203 3.03 -1.44 4.26
CA THR A 203 2.47 -0.10 4.50
C THR A 203 2.14 0.60 3.18
N ARG A 204 1.15 1.47 3.22
CA ARG A 204 0.72 2.28 2.08
C ARG A 204 0.42 3.72 2.48
N VAL A 205 0.28 4.60 1.49
CA VAL A 205 0.02 6.04 1.67
C VAL A 205 1.12 6.75 2.48
N PRO A 206 2.42 6.49 2.20
CA PRO A 206 3.51 7.09 2.98
C PRO A 206 3.53 8.62 2.90
N HIS A 207 3.02 9.19 1.82
CA HIS A 207 3.02 10.64 1.56
C HIS A 207 1.74 11.36 1.99
N ALA A 208 0.83 10.68 2.76
CA ALA A 208 -0.39 11.29 3.32
C ALA A 208 -1.19 12.12 2.29
N SER A 209 -1.55 11.51 1.15
CA SER A 209 -2.24 12.20 0.03
C SER A 209 -1.48 13.42 -0.53
N ASN A 210 -0.18 13.29 -0.72
CA ASN A 210 0.79 14.29 -1.18
C ASN A 210 1.10 15.44 -0.19
N VAL A 211 0.60 15.41 1.03
CA VAL A 211 0.91 16.44 2.02
C VAL A 211 2.39 16.38 2.43
N LEU A 212 2.96 15.17 2.49
CA LEU A 212 4.37 14.92 2.79
C LEU A 212 5.22 14.85 1.51
N THR A 213 4.97 15.74 0.56
CA THR A 213 5.79 15.92 -0.65
C THR A 213 6.05 17.40 -0.93
N ASN A 214 7.03 17.68 -1.78
CA ASN A 214 7.28 19.05 -2.23
C ASN A 214 6.26 19.52 -3.29
N ASN A 215 5.45 18.61 -3.86
CA ASN A 215 4.48 18.86 -4.92
C ASN A 215 3.04 18.81 -4.39
N PHE A 216 2.78 19.49 -3.28
CA PHE A 216 1.44 19.53 -2.67
C PHE A 216 0.41 20.24 -3.55
N THR A 217 -0.80 19.68 -3.63
CA THR A 217 -2.00 20.32 -4.17
C THR A 217 -3.17 20.18 -3.20
N GLN A 218 -4.04 21.20 -3.16
CA GLN A 218 -5.25 21.20 -2.31
C GLN A 218 -6.47 20.61 -3.01
N SER A 219 -6.38 20.31 -4.29
CA SER A 219 -7.49 19.80 -5.08
C SER A 219 -7.03 18.73 -6.05
N PHE A 220 -7.84 17.71 -6.20
CA PHE A 220 -7.63 16.62 -7.11
C PHE A 220 -8.86 16.46 -8.03
N PRO A 221 -8.71 15.97 -9.27
CA PRO A 221 -9.84 15.62 -10.11
C PRO A 221 -10.77 14.63 -9.40
N PRO A 222 -12.08 14.64 -9.67
CA PRO A 222 -13.03 13.69 -9.04
C PRO A 222 -12.72 12.21 -9.30
N SER A 223 -12.01 11.90 -10.40
CA SER A 223 -11.52 10.56 -10.72
C SER A 223 -10.34 10.11 -9.84
N ASP A 224 -9.62 11.04 -9.25
CA ASP A 224 -8.47 10.75 -8.39
C ASP A 224 -8.94 10.42 -6.98
N HIS A 225 -8.52 9.27 -6.46
CA HIS A 225 -8.92 8.83 -5.12
C HIS A 225 -8.51 9.80 -4.00
N ARG A 226 -7.47 10.60 -4.19
CA ARG A 226 -7.06 11.63 -3.23
C ARG A 226 -8.13 12.71 -3.05
N SER A 227 -9.08 12.86 -4.01
CA SER A 227 -10.24 13.74 -3.90
C SER A 227 -11.19 13.36 -2.76
N LEU A 228 -11.14 12.10 -2.27
CA LEU A 228 -11.94 11.64 -1.14
C LEU A 228 -11.41 12.17 0.20
N ARG A 229 -10.17 12.65 0.24
CA ARG A 229 -9.62 13.28 1.45
C ARG A 229 -10.27 14.65 1.66
N ARG A 230 -10.78 14.93 2.85
CA ARG A 230 -11.38 16.21 3.18
C ARG A 230 -10.41 17.36 2.95
N ARG A 231 -10.87 18.42 2.28
CA ARG A 231 -10.05 19.58 1.94
C ARG A 231 -9.53 20.32 3.18
N ASP A 232 -10.35 20.43 4.23
CA ASP A 232 -9.96 21.05 5.50
C ASP A 232 -8.81 20.26 6.18
N TRP A 233 -8.87 18.92 6.12
CA TRP A 233 -7.77 18.07 6.59
C TRP A 233 -6.48 18.33 5.81
N LEU A 234 -6.54 18.42 4.48
CA LEU A 234 -5.36 18.69 3.64
C LEU A 234 -4.71 20.03 3.98
N ILE A 235 -5.51 21.09 4.19
CA ILE A 235 -5.03 22.42 4.54
C ILE A 235 -4.36 22.41 5.93
N LYS A 236 -5.02 21.82 6.93
CA LYS A 236 -4.48 21.71 8.29
C LYS A 236 -3.20 20.88 8.32
N ALA A 237 -3.19 19.74 7.65
CA ALA A 237 -2.04 18.86 7.59
C ALA A 237 -0.85 19.55 6.91
N LYS A 238 -1.08 20.28 5.82
CA LYS A 238 -0.03 21.03 5.13
C LYS A 238 0.57 22.12 6.02
N ALA A 239 -0.25 22.89 6.75
CA ALA A 239 0.24 23.88 7.69
C ALA A 239 1.14 23.27 8.77
N ILE A 240 0.73 22.12 9.34
CA ILE A 240 1.54 21.38 10.32
C ILE A 240 2.84 20.88 9.69
N VAL A 241 2.80 20.36 8.48
CA VAL A 241 4.00 19.90 7.79
C VAL A 241 4.97 21.03 7.54
N ASP A 242 4.50 22.19 7.08
CA ASP A 242 5.37 23.34 6.83
C ASP A 242 6.00 23.90 8.10
N GLU A 243 5.26 23.91 9.19
CA GLU A 243 5.72 24.47 10.47
C GLU A 243 6.66 23.52 11.24
N TYR A 244 6.39 22.22 11.22
CA TYR A 244 7.07 21.28 12.14
C TYR A 244 7.86 20.17 11.44
N VAL A 245 7.40 19.66 10.29
CA VAL A 245 8.03 18.48 9.64
C VAL A 245 9.05 18.89 8.60
N LYS A 246 8.73 19.91 7.79
CA LYS A 246 9.64 20.41 6.76
C LYS A 246 10.98 20.89 7.31
N PRO A 247 11.08 21.61 8.45
CA PRO A 247 12.37 21.98 9.02
C PRO A 247 13.26 20.78 9.35
N ILE A 248 12.68 19.63 9.68
CA ILE A 248 13.44 18.39 9.93
C ILE A 248 14.06 17.88 8.62
N SER A 249 13.28 17.85 7.53
CA SER A 249 13.80 17.43 6.22
C SER A 249 14.91 18.37 5.71
N ASP A 250 14.71 19.67 5.89
CA ASP A 250 15.72 20.71 5.51
C ASP A 250 17.03 20.52 6.29
N GLN A 251 16.97 20.25 7.60
CA GLN A 251 18.16 19.98 8.43
C GLN A 251 18.90 18.70 8.03
N LEU A 252 18.15 17.70 7.54
CA LEU A 252 18.73 16.44 7.06
C LEU A 252 19.25 16.52 5.61
N GLY A 253 18.96 17.62 4.90
CA GLY A 253 19.33 17.78 3.49
C GLY A 253 18.61 16.81 2.55
N ILE A 254 17.39 16.39 2.89
CA ILE A 254 16.57 15.47 2.10
C ILE A 254 15.20 16.10 1.77
N THR A 255 14.50 15.54 0.78
CA THR A 255 13.15 16.01 0.45
C THR A 255 12.12 15.55 1.48
N LEU A 256 10.95 16.22 1.50
CA LEU A 256 9.82 15.76 2.33
C LEU A 256 9.38 14.33 1.96
N SER A 257 9.37 14.00 0.67
CA SER A 257 9.05 12.67 0.18
C SER A 257 10.02 11.62 0.72
N GLN A 258 11.31 11.93 0.71
CA GLN A 258 12.35 11.06 1.26
C GLN A 258 12.25 10.93 2.78
N LEU A 259 11.97 12.03 3.50
CA LEU A 259 11.72 11.97 4.95
C LEU A 259 10.53 11.07 5.29
N ALA A 260 9.43 11.21 4.55
CA ALA A 260 8.23 10.37 4.74
C ALA A 260 8.52 8.87 4.56
N LEU A 261 9.29 8.51 3.53
CA LEU A 261 9.68 7.12 3.29
C LEU A 261 10.66 6.61 4.35
N LYS A 262 11.68 7.41 4.70
CA LYS A 262 12.63 7.05 5.77
C LYS A 262 11.93 6.88 7.12
N PHE A 263 10.90 7.69 7.43
CA PHE A 263 10.09 7.51 8.63
C PHE A 263 9.46 6.11 8.66
N VAL A 264 8.74 5.73 7.60
CA VAL A 264 8.09 4.40 7.51
C VAL A 264 9.12 3.27 7.57
N LEU A 265 10.22 3.38 6.81
CA LEU A 265 11.27 2.35 6.73
C LEU A 265 12.11 2.24 8.00
N SER A 266 12.05 3.23 8.92
CA SER A 266 12.68 3.15 10.24
C SER A 266 11.95 2.19 11.19
N TYR A 267 10.76 1.74 10.82
CA TYR A 267 10.03 0.67 11.50
C TYR A 267 10.31 -0.70 10.86
N PRO A 268 10.05 -1.80 11.58
CA PRO A 268 10.25 -3.16 11.08
C PRO A 268 9.12 -3.59 10.12
N VAL A 269 8.78 -2.74 9.15
CA VAL A 269 7.85 -3.07 8.08
C VAL A 269 8.57 -3.83 6.96
N SER A 270 7.88 -4.70 6.25
CA SER A 270 8.46 -5.50 5.17
C SER A 270 8.68 -4.65 3.91
N THR A 271 7.69 -3.86 3.52
CA THR A 271 7.74 -3.00 2.34
C THR A 271 6.80 -1.82 2.50
N VAL A 272 7.13 -0.70 1.87
CA VAL A 272 6.21 0.43 1.70
C VAL A 272 5.79 0.53 0.24
N ILE A 273 4.49 0.46 -0.01
CA ILE A 273 3.93 0.61 -1.35
C ILE A 273 3.77 2.10 -1.67
N VAL A 274 4.53 2.54 -2.66
CA VAL A 274 4.44 3.89 -3.21
C VAL A 274 3.62 3.90 -4.49
N THR A 275 2.87 4.97 -4.72
CA THR A 275 2.22 5.25 -6.01
C THR A 275 2.83 6.53 -6.56
N VAL A 276 3.24 6.51 -7.81
CA VAL A 276 3.91 7.61 -8.50
C VAL A 276 3.19 7.95 -9.80
N THR A 277 3.40 9.15 -10.30
CA THR A 277 2.84 9.64 -11.58
C THR A 277 3.91 9.90 -12.64
N SER A 278 5.18 9.75 -12.27
CA SER A 278 6.31 9.92 -13.20
C SER A 278 7.52 9.07 -12.79
N VAL A 279 8.39 8.82 -13.75
CA VAL A 279 9.70 8.17 -13.54
C VAL A 279 10.55 8.96 -12.53
N LYS A 280 10.53 10.30 -12.61
CA LYS A 280 11.28 11.16 -11.70
C LYS A 280 10.85 11.01 -10.23
N GLU A 281 9.54 10.91 -9.96
CA GLU A 281 9.04 10.64 -8.60
C GLU A 281 9.51 9.26 -8.10
N LEU A 282 9.47 8.25 -8.96
CA LEU A 282 9.96 6.91 -8.60
C LEU A 282 11.45 6.94 -8.24
N GLU A 283 12.27 7.61 -9.02
CA GLU A 283 13.71 7.75 -8.77
C GLU A 283 13.95 8.45 -7.42
N GLU A 284 13.29 9.58 -7.16
CA GLU A 284 13.37 10.29 -5.87
C GLU A 284 13.00 9.37 -4.69
N TYR A 285 11.96 8.54 -4.84
CA TYR A 285 11.50 7.67 -3.79
C TYR A 285 12.44 6.49 -3.55
N VAL A 286 13.02 5.93 -4.60
CA VAL A 286 14.01 4.86 -4.49
C VAL A 286 15.31 5.37 -3.85
N GLU A 287 15.73 6.60 -4.15
CA GLU A 287 16.88 7.23 -3.51
C GLU A 287 16.70 7.37 -1.98
N ALA A 288 15.47 7.44 -1.48
CA ALA A 288 15.23 7.47 -0.03
C ALA A 288 15.79 6.24 0.71
N VAL A 289 15.92 5.10 0.02
CA VAL A 289 16.51 3.86 0.60
C VAL A 289 18.02 4.01 0.80
N ASP A 290 18.68 4.84 -0.01
CA ASP A 290 20.09 5.11 0.13
C ASP A 290 20.36 5.98 1.36
N GLY A 291 21.54 5.85 1.96
CA GLY A 291 21.91 6.62 3.15
C GLY A 291 21.24 6.23 4.47
N GLY A 292 20.50 5.09 4.50
CA GLY A 292 20.00 4.52 5.75
C GLY A 292 18.67 5.10 6.25
N TYR A 293 18.31 4.70 7.46
CA TYR A 293 17.07 5.11 8.15
C TYR A 293 17.27 6.39 8.96
N LEU A 294 16.17 6.90 9.54
CA LEU A 294 16.27 8.00 10.48
C LEU A 294 17.02 7.59 11.74
N SER A 295 17.79 8.51 12.32
CA SER A 295 18.38 8.26 13.62
C SER A 295 17.29 8.09 14.68
N PRO A 296 17.54 7.32 15.77
CA PRO A 296 16.56 7.14 16.86
C PRO A 296 16.05 8.47 17.42
N ARG A 297 16.90 9.52 17.42
CA ARG A 297 16.51 10.86 17.89
C ARG A 297 15.45 11.47 16.95
N VAL A 298 15.72 11.51 15.65
CA VAL A 298 14.80 12.10 14.67
C VAL A 298 13.48 11.33 14.61
N LEU A 299 13.55 10.00 14.67
CA LEU A 299 12.35 9.15 14.72
C LEU A 299 11.52 9.48 15.97
N GLY A 300 12.14 9.53 17.15
CA GLY A 300 11.48 9.87 18.41
C GLY A 300 10.92 11.31 18.42
N ASP A 301 11.58 12.26 17.74
CA ASP A 301 11.05 13.62 17.59
C ASP A 301 9.76 13.64 16.77
N LEU A 302 9.69 12.88 15.66
CA LEU A 302 8.48 12.73 14.84
C LEU A 302 7.35 11.98 15.56
N GLU A 303 7.67 10.99 16.40
CA GLU A 303 6.70 10.29 17.24
C GLU A 303 6.09 11.22 18.29
N ARG A 304 6.92 11.97 19.01
CA ARG A 304 6.45 12.96 19.99
C ARG A 304 5.60 14.04 19.34
N LEU A 305 6.05 14.58 18.19
CA LEU A 305 5.29 15.57 17.45
C LEU A 305 3.90 15.05 17.09
N TYR A 306 3.79 13.78 16.68
CA TYR A 306 2.50 13.15 16.42
C TYR A 306 1.65 13.04 17.69
N ASP A 307 2.20 12.52 18.78
CA ASP A 307 1.46 12.27 20.01
C ASP A 307 0.99 13.57 20.68
N GLU A 308 1.81 14.61 20.69
CA GLU A 308 1.55 15.86 21.42
C GLU A 308 0.79 16.90 20.58
N LEU A 309 0.84 16.83 19.25
CA LEU A 309 0.29 17.89 18.40
C LEU A 309 -0.51 17.38 17.20
N ILE A 310 0.06 16.51 16.36
CA ILE A 310 -0.53 16.18 15.06
C ILE A 310 -1.85 15.42 15.25
N SER A 311 -1.85 14.38 16.09
CA SER A 311 -3.04 13.56 16.35
C SER A 311 -4.21 14.40 16.89
N ILE A 312 -3.92 15.39 17.74
CA ILE A 312 -4.93 16.26 18.32
C ILE A 312 -5.50 17.24 17.27
N ARG A 313 -4.62 17.91 16.51
CA ARG A 313 -5.03 18.93 15.53
C ARG A 313 -5.73 18.34 14.30
N LEU A 314 -5.37 17.13 13.88
CA LEU A 314 -5.99 16.48 12.72
C LEU A 314 -7.28 15.71 13.05
N SER A 315 -7.56 15.41 14.33
CA SER A 315 -8.82 14.80 14.76
C SER A 315 -9.97 15.82 14.93
N GLN A 316 -9.67 17.10 15.02
CA GLN A 316 -10.63 18.22 15.06
C GLN A 316 -11.04 18.66 13.64
#